data_79657bb4d65515c810e857823fe15e21
#
_entry.id   79657bb4d65515c810e857823fe15e21
#
_cell.length_a   1.000
_cell.length_b   1.000
_cell.length_c   1.000
_cell.angle_alpha   90.00
_cell.angle_beta   90.00
_cell.angle_gamma   90.00
#
_symmetry.space_group_name_H-M   'P 1'
#
loop_
_entity.id
_entity.type
_entity.pdbx_description
1 polymer ?
#
loop_
_entity_poly.entity_id
_entity_poly.type
_entity_poly.pdbx_seq_one_letter_code
_entity_poly.pdbx_strand_id
1 'polypeptide(L)'
;MILVDYNQISISNLMAELNNRDSDHIDFDLVRHMILNTIRGYRKRWHEEYGEIVIACDNRRYWRRKVFPNYKASRKKTREDSGHDWNTIFDVLGQVKAELDEFMPYPVIDVDGAEADDVIGTLAEYSQLNDLNQESLFDIPKPMLIVSA
;
A
#
# COMPACT_ATOMS: atom_id res chain seq x y z
N MET A 1 3.43 1.46 15.31
CA MET A 1 2.88 0.68 14.15
C MET A 1 3.64 1.02 12.88
N ILE A 2 3.58 0.13 11.88
CA ILE A 2 4.19 0.32 10.56
C ILE A 2 3.07 0.54 9.56
N LEU A 3 2.95 1.76 9.02
CA LEU A 3 1.97 2.11 8.00
C LEU A 3 2.58 1.92 6.62
N VAL A 4 1.97 1.07 5.81
CA VAL A 4 2.49 0.71 4.48
C VAL A 4 1.50 1.17 3.40
N ASP A 5 1.98 1.99 2.46
CA ASP A 5 1.24 2.33 1.25
C ASP A 5 1.25 1.13 0.30
N TYR A 6 0.08 0.47 0.15
CA TYR A 6 -0.06 -0.70 -0.70
C TYR A 6 0.27 -0.42 -2.15
N ASN A 7 -0.23 0.68 -2.70
CA ASN A 7 -0.04 0.99 -4.11
C ASN A 7 1.42 1.22 -4.43
N GLN A 8 2.15 1.86 -3.53
CA GLN A 8 3.57 2.08 -3.69
C GLN A 8 4.36 0.78 -3.76
N ILE A 9 4.17 -0.11 -2.78
CA ILE A 9 4.92 -1.38 -2.75
C ILE A 9 4.49 -2.32 -3.88
N SER A 10 3.20 -2.38 -4.21
CA SER A 10 2.68 -3.29 -5.21
C SER A 10 3.10 -2.90 -6.62
N ILE A 11 2.97 -1.62 -6.99
CA ILE A 11 3.39 -1.12 -8.29
C ILE A 11 4.92 -1.24 -8.46
N SER A 12 5.72 -0.90 -7.44
CA SER A 12 7.17 -1.02 -7.55
C SER A 12 7.65 -2.47 -7.73
N ASN A 13 7.05 -3.43 -7.02
CA ASN A 13 7.36 -4.85 -7.19
C ASN A 13 6.96 -5.35 -8.60
N LEU A 14 5.77 -4.97 -9.07
CA LEU A 14 5.31 -5.35 -10.40
C LEU A 14 6.18 -4.75 -11.51
N MET A 15 6.54 -3.46 -11.40
CA MET A 15 7.43 -2.81 -12.37
C MET A 15 8.83 -3.42 -12.36
N ALA A 16 9.35 -3.83 -11.20
CA ALA A 16 10.61 -4.54 -11.12
C ALA A 16 10.56 -5.90 -11.84
N GLU A 17 9.44 -6.60 -11.75
CA GLU A 17 9.21 -7.86 -12.49
C GLU A 17 9.16 -7.62 -14.01
N LEU A 18 8.34 -6.66 -14.46
CA LEU A 18 8.21 -6.33 -15.89
C LEU A 18 9.53 -5.88 -16.52
N ASN A 19 10.31 -5.05 -15.81
CA ASN A 19 11.58 -4.55 -16.31
C ASN A 19 12.67 -5.64 -16.41
N ASN A 20 12.52 -6.75 -15.71
CA ASN A 20 13.48 -7.87 -15.73
C ASN A 20 13.15 -8.93 -16.80
N ARG A 21 12.08 -8.76 -17.55
CA ARG A 21 11.64 -9.72 -18.57
C ARG A 21 11.50 -9.06 -19.94
N ASP A 22 11.76 -9.86 -20.98
CA ASP A 22 11.55 -9.48 -22.39
C ASP A 22 10.09 -9.71 -22.86
N SER A 23 9.14 -9.96 -21.94
CA SER A 23 7.75 -10.23 -22.26
C SER A 23 6.79 -9.38 -21.41
N ASP A 24 5.71 -8.92 -22.03
CA ASP A 24 4.63 -8.19 -21.36
C ASP A 24 3.70 -9.09 -20.53
N HIS A 25 4.00 -10.40 -20.44
CA HIS A 25 3.21 -11.32 -19.64
C HIS A 25 3.53 -11.19 -18.17
N ILE A 26 2.51 -10.85 -17.37
CA ILE A 26 2.62 -10.74 -15.92
C ILE A 26 2.50 -12.13 -15.29
N ASP A 27 3.54 -12.56 -14.58
CA ASP A 27 3.49 -13.74 -13.74
C ASP A 27 2.85 -13.38 -12.39
N PHE A 28 1.56 -13.70 -12.26
CA PHE A 28 0.77 -13.38 -11.07
C PHE A 28 1.40 -13.95 -9.78
N ASP A 29 1.84 -15.22 -9.83
CA ASP A 29 2.39 -15.89 -8.65
C ASP A 29 3.72 -15.26 -8.21
N LEU A 30 4.53 -14.84 -9.17
CA LEU A 30 5.79 -14.15 -8.86
C LEU A 30 5.53 -12.76 -8.28
N VAL A 31 4.64 -11.96 -8.88
CA VAL A 31 4.28 -10.63 -8.37
C VAL A 31 3.71 -10.73 -6.95
N ARG A 32 2.78 -11.66 -6.73
CA ARG A 32 2.24 -11.96 -5.39
C ARG A 32 3.36 -12.30 -4.40
N HIS A 33 4.25 -13.21 -4.77
CA HIS A 33 5.38 -13.60 -3.95
C HIS A 33 6.30 -12.42 -3.60
N MET A 34 6.61 -11.55 -4.56
CA MET A 34 7.44 -10.36 -4.34
C MET A 34 6.79 -9.39 -3.37
N ILE A 35 5.49 -9.10 -3.52
CA ILE A 35 4.73 -8.21 -2.62
C ILE A 35 4.72 -8.79 -1.20
N LEU A 36 4.37 -10.07 -1.04
CA LEU A 36 4.33 -10.73 0.26
C LEU A 36 5.70 -10.75 0.95
N ASN A 37 6.78 -11.01 0.19
CA ASN A 37 8.13 -10.96 0.73
C ASN A 37 8.56 -9.55 1.15
N THR A 38 8.13 -8.53 0.41
CA THR A 38 8.38 -7.13 0.77
C THR A 38 7.73 -6.80 2.11
N ILE A 39 6.44 -7.13 2.29
CA ILE A 39 5.71 -6.92 3.54
C ILE A 39 6.36 -7.71 4.69
N ARG A 40 6.67 -8.99 4.46
CA ARG A 40 7.38 -9.83 5.44
C ARG A 40 8.74 -9.24 5.81
N GLY A 41 9.47 -8.69 4.84
CA GLY A 41 10.75 -8.03 5.06
C GLY A 41 10.63 -6.81 5.98
N TYR A 42 9.59 -6.00 5.79
CA TYR A 42 9.30 -4.86 6.66
C TYR A 42 9.00 -5.32 8.09
N ARG A 43 8.11 -6.33 8.24
CA ARG A 43 7.81 -6.89 9.55
C ARG A 43 9.06 -7.43 10.25
N LYS A 44 9.85 -8.24 9.56
CA LYS A 44 11.08 -8.82 10.12
C LYS A 44 12.08 -7.76 10.59
N ARG A 45 12.17 -6.64 9.85
CA ARG A 45 13.16 -5.59 10.13
C ARG A 45 12.73 -4.64 11.25
N TRP A 46 11.44 -4.31 11.32
CA TRP A 46 10.98 -3.17 12.09
C TRP A 46 9.93 -3.46 13.16
N HIS A 47 9.41 -4.71 13.21
CA HIS A 47 8.33 -5.04 14.15
C HIS A 47 8.69 -4.81 15.63
N GLU A 48 9.93 -5.14 16.05
CA GLU A 48 10.34 -4.97 17.45
C GLU A 48 10.31 -3.50 17.89
N GLU A 49 10.68 -2.59 16.98
CA GLU A 49 10.74 -1.16 17.27
C GLU A 49 9.39 -0.46 17.07
N TYR A 50 8.69 -0.79 15.98
CA TYR A 50 7.49 -0.04 15.57
C TYR A 50 6.17 -0.80 15.77
N GLY A 51 6.20 -2.10 16.02
CA GLY A 51 5.01 -2.93 16.18
C GLY A 51 4.44 -3.47 14.87
N GLU A 52 3.14 -3.73 14.82
CA GLU A 52 2.50 -4.42 13.70
C GLU A 52 2.30 -3.54 12.46
N ILE A 53 2.14 -4.23 11.32
CA ILE A 53 1.90 -3.62 10.02
C ILE A 53 0.40 -3.32 9.86
N VAL A 54 0.12 -2.15 9.31
CA VAL A 54 -1.17 -1.75 8.78
C VAL A 54 -1.00 -1.35 7.32
N ILE A 55 -1.81 -1.90 6.42
CA ILE A 55 -1.72 -1.69 4.99
C ILE A 55 -2.80 -0.68 4.58
N ALA A 56 -2.39 0.48 4.12
CA ALA A 56 -3.28 1.53 3.62
C ALA A 56 -3.41 1.43 2.10
N CYS A 57 -4.63 1.47 1.57
CA CYS A 57 -4.92 1.30 0.16
C CYS A 57 -5.59 2.54 -0.44
N ASP A 58 -5.27 2.85 -1.69
CA ASP A 58 -6.05 3.81 -2.48
C ASP A 58 -7.41 3.20 -2.85
N ASN A 59 -8.48 3.95 -2.59
CA ASN A 59 -9.78 3.62 -3.16
C ASN A 59 -9.85 4.08 -4.63
N ARG A 60 -10.67 3.40 -5.44
CA ARG A 60 -10.89 3.78 -6.85
C ARG A 60 -11.53 5.15 -7.00
N ARG A 61 -12.35 5.55 -6.05
CA ARG A 61 -13.02 6.86 -5.96
C ARG A 61 -12.38 7.63 -4.82
N TYR A 62 -11.84 8.79 -5.07
CA TYR A 62 -11.28 9.65 -4.04
C TYR A 62 -11.79 11.08 -4.16
N TRP A 63 -11.96 11.71 -3.01
CA TRP A 63 -12.61 13.02 -2.86
C TRP A 63 -11.91 14.13 -3.64
N ARG A 64 -10.58 14.06 -3.80
CA ARG A 64 -9.79 15.10 -4.51
C ARG A 64 -10.25 15.31 -5.94
N ARG A 65 -10.73 14.29 -6.64
CA ARG A 65 -11.28 14.44 -7.99
C ARG A 65 -12.59 15.21 -8.04
N LYS A 66 -13.37 15.19 -6.95
CA LYS A 66 -14.62 15.98 -6.88
C LYS A 66 -14.33 17.45 -6.74
N VAL A 67 -13.24 17.81 -6.04
CA VAL A 67 -12.83 19.22 -5.79
C VAL A 67 -11.95 19.73 -6.92
N PHE A 68 -11.07 18.88 -7.45
CA PHE A 68 -10.14 19.24 -8.52
C PHE A 68 -10.15 18.18 -9.64
N PRO A 69 -10.96 18.37 -10.70
CA PRO A 69 -11.13 17.37 -11.77
C PRO A 69 -9.83 16.95 -12.46
N ASN A 70 -8.84 17.84 -12.53
CA ASN A 70 -7.52 17.55 -13.13
C ASN A 70 -6.53 16.87 -12.18
N TYR A 71 -6.96 16.49 -10.96
CA TYR A 71 -6.09 15.82 -10.02
C TYR A 71 -5.54 14.50 -10.59
N LYS A 72 -4.22 14.36 -10.60
CA LYS A 72 -3.50 13.21 -11.17
C LYS A 72 -3.83 12.92 -12.67
N ALA A 73 -4.32 13.90 -13.44
CA ALA A 73 -4.68 13.72 -14.86
C ALA A 73 -3.48 13.30 -15.72
N SER A 74 -2.28 13.80 -15.42
CA SER A 74 -1.04 13.39 -16.12
C SER A 74 -0.72 11.91 -16.01
N ARG A 75 -1.11 11.27 -14.92
CA ARG A 75 -0.87 9.82 -14.72
C ARG A 75 -1.57 8.95 -15.76
N LYS A 76 -2.72 9.41 -16.30
CA LYS A 76 -3.41 8.70 -17.37
C LYS A 76 -2.56 8.68 -18.64
N LYS A 77 -2.04 9.84 -19.03
CA LYS A 77 -1.16 9.95 -20.20
C LYS A 77 0.12 9.13 -20.03
N THR A 78 0.78 9.24 -18.88
CA THR A 78 1.99 8.45 -18.60
C THR A 78 1.75 6.95 -18.71
N ARG A 79 0.58 6.46 -18.26
CA ARG A 79 0.22 5.04 -18.40
C ARG A 79 -0.03 4.65 -19.85
N GLU A 80 -0.76 5.46 -20.61
CA GLU A 80 -0.98 5.25 -22.04
C GLU A 80 0.34 5.21 -22.82
N ASP A 81 1.26 6.11 -22.50
CA ASP A 81 2.58 6.21 -23.12
C ASP A 81 3.53 5.05 -22.72
N SER A 82 3.27 4.36 -21.60
CA SER A 82 4.14 3.27 -21.10
C SER A 82 4.04 1.98 -21.90
N GLY A 83 2.99 1.79 -22.70
CA GLY A 83 2.76 0.58 -23.49
C GLY A 83 2.27 -0.64 -22.69
N HIS A 84 2.17 -0.56 -21.35
CA HIS A 84 1.72 -1.67 -20.52
C HIS A 84 0.19 -1.77 -20.47
N ASP A 85 -0.34 -3.00 -20.36
CA ASP A 85 -1.77 -3.24 -20.07
C ASP A 85 -2.11 -2.94 -18.60
N TRP A 86 -2.42 -1.68 -18.33
CA TRP A 86 -2.78 -1.23 -17.00
C TRP A 86 -4.07 -1.81 -16.45
N ASN A 87 -4.97 -2.33 -17.27
CA ASN A 87 -6.16 -3.02 -16.80
C ASN A 87 -5.77 -4.34 -16.15
N THR A 88 -4.99 -5.15 -16.84
CA THR A 88 -4.44 -6.40 -16.29
C THR A 88 -3.58 -6.13 -15.04
N ILE A 89 -2.76 -5.08 -15.05
CA ILE A 89 -1.96 -4.68 -13.87
C ILE A 89 -2.87 -4.42 -12.67
N PHE A 90 -3.90 -3.60 -12.82
CA PHE A 90 -4.81 -3.29 -11.70
C PHE A 90 -5.62 -4.49 -11.24
N ASP A 91 -5.98 -5.41 -12.13
CA ASP A 91 -6.67 -6.65 -11.77
C ASP A 91 -5.76 -7.55 -10.93
N VAL A 92 -4.51 -7.74 -11.33
CA VAL A 92 -3.49 -8.50 -10.58
C VAL A 92 -3.28 -7.90 -9.18
N LEU A 93 -3.05 -6.58 -9.11
CA LEU A 93 -2.83 -5.91 -7.83
C LEU A 93 -4.09 -5.93 -6.94
N GLY A 94 -5.27 -5.81 -7.55
CA GLY A 94 -6.55 -5.94 -6.83
C GLY A 94 -6.75 -7.32 -6.22
N GLN A 95 -6.35 -8.37 -6.94
CA GLN A 95 -6.43 -9.75 -6.46
C GLN A 95 -5.46 -9.98 -5.28
N VAL A 96 -4.21 -9.52 -5.38
CA VAL A 96 -3.25 -9.62 -4.26
C VAL A 96 -3.74 -8.86 -3.02
N LYS A 97 -4.36 -7.67 -3.21
CA LYS A 97 -4.98 -6.92 -2.11
C LYS A 97 -6.08 -7.72 -1.41
N ALA A 98 -6.97 -8.35 -2.17
CA ALA A 98 -8.05 -9.17 -1.63
C ALA A 98 -7.49 -10.38 -0.84
N GLU A 99 -6.46 -11.05 -1.37
CA GLU A 99 -5.78 -12.14 -0.65
C GLU A 99 -5.10 -11.68 0.65
N LEU A 100 -4.52 -10.47 0.66
CA LEU A 100 -3.95 -9.88 1.87
C LEU A 100 -5.01 -9.65 2.95
N ASP A 101 -6.17 -9.12 2.56
CA ASP A 101 -7.29 -8.84 3.46
C ASP A 101 -7.92 -10.14 4.01
N GLU A 102 -8.05 -11.17 3.16
CA GLU A 102 -8.70 -12.43 3.53
C GLU A 102 -7.80 -13.38 4.33
N PHE A 103 -6.52 -13.49 3.98
CA PHE A 103 -5.65 -14.56 4.47
C PHE A 103 -4.50 -14.11 5.36
N MET A 104 -4.21 -12.80 5.44
CA MET A 104 -3.07 -12.32 6.22
C MET A 104 -3.52 -11.63 7.51
N PRO A 105 -2.69 -11.69 8.57
CA PRO A 105 -3.05 -11.11 9.87
C PRO A 105 -2.87 -9.58 9.92
N TYR A 106 -2.73 -8.92 8.77
CA TYR A 106 -2.52 -7.49 8.70
C TYR A 106 -3.83 -6.76 8.43
N PRO A 107 -4.18 -5.71 9.20
CA PRO A 107 -5.27 -4.83 8.82
C PRO A 107 -5.02 -4.22 7.43
N VAL A 108 -5.95 -4.43 6.50
CA VAL A 108 -5.96 -3.81 5.16
C VAL A 108 -7.06 -2.78 5.14
N ILE A 109 -6.69 -1.50 5.01
CA ILE A 109 -7.63 -0.38 5.14
C ILE A 109 -7.85 0.26 3.76
N ASP A 110 -9.05 0.07 3.23
CA ASP A 110 -9.54 0.68 1.99
C ASP A 110 -10.84 1.44 2.31
N VAL A 111 -10.78 2.76 2.33
CA VAL A 111 -11.90 3.62 2.71
C VAL A 111 -12.49 4.26 1.46
N ASP A 112 -13.81 4.12 1.26
CA ASP A 112 -14.49 4.76 0.12
C ASP A 112 -14.26 6.27 0.14
N GLY A 113 -13.81 6.80 -0.96
CA GLY A 113 -13.51 8.22 -1.12
C GLY A 113 -12.13 8.67 -0.65
N ALA A 114 -11.30 7.81 -0.05
CA ALA A 114 -9.98 8.16 0.46
C ALA A 114 -8.85 7.58 -0.40
N GLU A 115 -7.69 8.19 -0.36
CA GLU A 115 -6.43 7.64 -0.85
C GLU A 115 -5.61 7.05 0.32
N ALA A 116 -4.61 6.23 0.04
CA ALA A 116 -3.71 5.67 1.06
C ALA A 116 -3.09 6.79 1.93
N ASP A 117 -2.72 7.90 1.33
CA ASP A 117 -2.18 9.07 2.04
C ASP A 117 -3.16 9.64 3.07
N ASP A 118 -4.48 9.63 2.78
CA ASP A 118 -5.51 10.10 3.73
C ASP A 118 -5.62 9.15 4.92
N VAL A 119 -5.58 7.84 4.65
CA VAL A 119 -5.61 6.79 5.68
C VAL A 119 -4.37 6.89 6.57
N ILE A 120 -3.18 6.99 5.96
CA ILE A 120 -1.89 7.11 6.67
C ILE A 120 -1.88 8.37 7.54
N GLY A 121 -2.24 9.53 6.96
CA GLY A 121 -2.29 10.79 7.69
C GLY A 121 -3.24 10.76 8.89
N THR A 122 -4.44 10.21 8.68
CA THR A 122 -5.45 10.08 9.74
C THR A 122 -4.98 9.15 10.86
N LEU A 123 -4.41 7.99 10.52
CA LEU A 123 -3.88 7.06 11.52
C LEU A 123 -2.69 7.62 12.28
N ALA A 124 -1.82 8.38 11.59
CA ALA A 124 -0.69 9.03 12.22
C ALA A 124 -1.13 10.06 13.26
N GLU A 125 -2.08 10.92 12.91
CA GLU A 125 -2.66 11.91 13.82
C GLU A 125 -3.41 11.24 14.98
N TYR A 126 -4.28 10.28 14.66
CA TYR A 126 -5.08 9.57 15.66
C TYR A 126 -4.19 8.79 16.65
N SER A 127 -3.12 8.18 16.18
CA SER A 127 -2.16 7.47 17.03
C SER A 127 -1.43 8.39 18.00
N GLN A 128 -1.06 9.60 17.57
CA GLN A 128 -0.43 10.59 18.45
C GLN A 128 -1.39 11.09 19.54
N LEU A 129 -2.68 11.25 19.20
CA LEU A 129 -3.69 11.75 20.14
C LEU A 129 -4.15 10.69 21.15
N ASN A 130 -4.11 9.41 20.79
CA ASN A 130 -4.74 8.33 21.55
C ASN A 130 -3.77 7.24 22.02
N ASP A 131 -2.45 7.47 21.91
CA ASP A 131 -1.41 6.51 22.32
C ASP A 131 -1.62 5.08 21.78
N LEU A 132 -2.11 4.94 20.55
CA LEU A 132 -2.43 3.64 19.93
C LEU A 132 -1.21 2.71 19.80
N ASN A 133 0.00 3.25 19.94
CA ASN A 133 1.24 2.47 19.91
C ASN A 133 1.67 1.98 21.29
N GLN A 134 0.85 2.19 22.32
CA GLN A 134 1.13 1.76 23.68
C GLN A 134 0.39 0.45 23.98
N GLU A 135 1.13 -0.61 24.30
CA GLU A 135 0.56 -1.93 24.63
C GLU A 135 0.02 -1.97 26.07
N SER A 136 0.56 -1.11 26.94
CA SER A 136 0.14 -0.98 28.32
C SER A 136 0.36 0.46 28.82
N LEU A 137 -0.35 0.86 29.88
CA LEU A 137 -0.18 2.18 30.53
C LEU A 137 1.23 2.44 31.05
N PHE A 138 2.04 1.39 31.18
CA PHE A 138 3.42 1.46 31.70
C PHE A 138 4.48 1.35 30.62
N ASP A 139 4.07 1.08 29.35
CA ASP A 139 5.01 0.94 28.22
C ASP A 139 5.30 2.30 27.60
N ILE A 140 6.52 2.46 27.13
CA ILE A 140 6.88 3.61 26.29
C ILE A 140 6.14 3.47 24.95
N PRO A 141 5.41 4.50 24.48
CA PRO A 141 4.74 4.47 23.20
C PRO A 141 5.73 4.13 22.08
N LYS A 142 5.44 3.11 21.29
CA LYS A 142 6.27 2.76 20.13
C LYS A 142 6.12 3.85 19.06
N PRO A 143 7.22 4.27 18.44
CA PRO A 143 7.16 5.22 17.35
C PRO A 143 6.41 4.63 16.14
N MET A 144 5.98 5.50 15.24
CA MET A 144 5.34 5.09 13.99
C MET A 144 6.34 5.16 12.84
N LEU A 145 6.29 4.15 11.98
CA LEU A 145 7.06 4.11 10.73
C LEU A 145 6.08 4.19 9.56
N ILE A 146 6.30 5.14 8.64
CA ILE A 146 5.56 5.24 7.39
C ILE A 146 6.46 4.75 6.25
N VAL A 147 5.96 3.78 5.49
CA VAL A 147 6.62 3.23 4.30
C VAL A 147 5.81 3.65 3.08
N SER A 148 6.23 4.75 2.48
CA SER A 148 5.70 5.32 1.24
C SER A 148 6.84 5.97 0.45
N ALA A 149 6.61 6.28 -0.85
CA ALA A 149 7.61 6.96 -1.68
C ALA A 149 7.60 8.46 -1.46
#